data_eb6b773083c22de2bca0c5e175fa91cd
#
_entry.id   eb6b773083c22de2bca0c5e175fa91cd
#
_cell.length_a   1.000
_cell.length_b   1.000
_cell.length_c   1.000
_cell.angle_alpha   90.00
_cell.angle_beta   90.00
_cell.angle_gamma   90.00
#
_symmetry.space_group_name_H-M   'P 1'
#
loop_
_entity.id
_entity.type
_entity.pdbx_description
1 polymer ?
#
loop_
_entity_poly.entity_id
_entity_poly.type
_entity_poly.pdbx_seq_one_letter_code
_entity_poly.pdbx_strand_id
1 'polypeptide(L)'
;MKPLDQRRLIDAHKLNHTAKVINKSVPQGSILEQLMNFADSVPDFRRGDKGNIRHRLGDIIILMILGRACGHAGRADIIEFGKHNLSKFRRMGLLKNGIPSEPTLCRVENGIDDSAMADKMQAFAEGFRDELLNAFRDKEIICVDGKAERGTVQENGRNPDIVSAYSYNTGITIATEACQEKSNEIKAVPILIDNIDISGKIVTADAMSMQKDIIEIIRAKGGDFLIELKANQRSLRYEVEDRLKEHAPLYSYTEGPELGHGRIETRTYNIYDGLEVIADKEKWGGNMTIIEYKSSTIKKSTGVCTSEKRLYASSLPADTPKLGAI
;
A
#
# COMPACT_ATOMS: atom_id res chain seq x y z
N MET A 1 19.44 -26.35 -37.76
CA MET A 1 19.43 -25.09 -36.98
C MET A 1 18.79 -23.99 -37.81
N LYS A 2 17.86 -23.27 -37.46
CA LYS A 2 16.51 -23.37 -37.55
C LYS A 2 15.76 -22.17 -37.02
N PRO A 3 14.66 -21.80 -37.57
CA PRO A 3 14.11 -20.43 -37.62
C PRO A 3 13.95 -19.71 -36.26
N LEU A 4 14.15 -20.38 -35.15
CA LEU A 4 14.04 -19.77 -33.81
C LEU A 4 15.16 -18.76 -33.48
N ASP A 5 16.37 -18.98 -33.96
CA ASP A 5 17.52 -18.10 -33.68
C ASP A 5 17.44 -16.75 -34.40
N GLN A 6 16.92 -16.75 -35.63
CA GLN A 6 16.74 -15.50 -36.36
C GLN A 6 15.62 -14.60 -35.77
N ARG A 7 14.53 -15.20 -35.25
CA ARG A 7 13.46 -14.44 -34.60
C ARG A 7 13.93 -13.81 -33.28
N ARG A 8 14.71 -14.54 -32.46
CA ARG A 8 15.33 -14.00 -31.26
C ARG A 8 16.30 -12.85 -31.53
N LEU A 9 17.09 -12.95 -32.61
CA LEU A 9 17.98 -11.87 -33.05
C LEU A 9 17.19 -10.63 -33.52
N ILE A 10 16.09 -10.82 -34.25
CA ILE A 10 15.22 -9.71 -34.69
C ILE A 10 14.54 -9.01 -33.50
N ASP A 11 14.11 -9.77 -32.52
CA ASP A 11 13.49 -9.21 -31.31
C ASP A 11 14.51 -8.50 -30.42
N ALA A 12 15.73 -9.05 -30.27
CA ALA A 12 16.84 -8.40 -29.58
C ALA A 12 17.28 -7.11 -30.28
N HIS A 13 17.33 -7.11 -31.63
CA HIS A 13 17.67 -5.92 -32.40
C HIS A 13 16.59 -4.84 -32.31
N LYS A 14 15.31 -5.21 -32.28
CA LYS A 14 14.17 -4.30 -32.05
C LYS A 14 14.18 -3.73 -30.62
N LEU A 15 14.51 -4.56 -29.62
CA LEU A 15 14.68 -4.14 -28.21
C LEU A 15 15.83 -3.12 -28.10
N ASN A 16 16.99 -3.39 -28.68
CA ASN A 16 18.13 -2.48 -28.67
C ASN A 16 17.83 -1.15 -29.36
N HIS A 17 17.09 -1.17 -30.48
CA HIS A 17 16.67 0.05 -31.15
C HIS A 17 15.66 0.86 -30.30
N THR A 18 14.75 0.17 -29.63
CA THR A 18 13.78 0.82 -28.72
C THR A 18 14.48 1.43 -27.51
N ALA A 19 15.43 0.72 -26.90
CA ALA A 19 16.25 1.24 -25.81
C ALA A 19 17.02 2.51 -26.21
N LYS A 20 17.61 2.54 -27.42
CA LYS A 20 18.31 3.73 -27.94
C LYS A 20 17.37 4.93 -28.14
N VAL A 21 16.12 4.70 -28.57
CA VAL A 21 15.12 5.77 -28.73
C VAL A 21 14.63 6.27 -27.37
N ILE A 22 14.44 5.36 -26.41
CA ILE A 22 14.06 5.70 -25.03
C ILE A 22 15.14 6.60 -24.40
N ASN A 23 16.40 6.16 -24.44
CA ASN A 23 17.52 6.94 -23.88
C ASN A 23 17.69 8.33 -24.50
N LYS A 24 17.14 8.56 -25.68
CA LYS A 24 17.20 9.86 -26.34
C LYS A 24 16.04 10.78 -25.98
N SER A 25 14.88 10.22 -25.61
CA SER A 25 13.62 10.99 -25.42
C SER A 25 13.12 11.00 -23.98
N VAL A 26 13.62 10.10 -23.15
CA VAL A 26 13.28 9.95 -21.74
C VAL A 26 14.53 10.19 -20.92
N PRO A 27 14.56 11.17 -20.00
CA PRO A 27 15.71 11.40 -19.13
C PRO A 27 16.06 10.17 -18.31
N GLN A 28 17.36 9.87 -18.22
CA GLN A 28 17.87 8.77 -17.41
C GLN A 28 17.51 9.00 -15.93
N GLY A 29 17.07 7.94 -15.23
CA GLY A 29 16.62 8.02 -13.84
C GLY A 29 15.24 8.68 -13.64
N SER A 30 14.55 9.06 -14.74
CA SER A 30 13.21 9.64 -14.60
C SER A 30 12.18 8.58 -14.17
N ILE A 31 11.09 9.04 -13.50
CA ILE A 31 9.94 8.18 -13.13
C ILE A 31 9.38 7.47 -14.38
N LEU A 32 9.40 8.13 -15.52
CA LEU A 32 8.91 7.52 -16.76
C LEU A 32 9.82 6.36 -17.21
N GLU A 33 11.14 6.47 -17.11
CA GLU A 33 12.07 5.39 -17.40
C GLU A 33 11.88 4.22 -16.44
N GLN A 34 11.74 4.49 -15.14
CA GLN A 34 11.47 3.46 -14.13
C GLN A 34 10.15 2.73 -14.42
N LEU A 35 9.10 3.48 -14.79
CA LEU A 35 7.80 2.92 -15.16
C LEU A 35 7.89 2.05 -16.44
N MET A 36 8.69 2.47 -17.41
CA MET A 36 8.92 1.69 -18.63
C MET A 36 9.70 0.40 -18.33
N ASN A 37 10.71 0.46 -17.48
CA ASN A 37 11.46 -0.71 -17.03
C ASN A 37 10.56 -1.69 -16.27
N PHE A 38 9.70 -1.18 -15.40
CA PHE A 38 8.67 -1.97 -14.75
C PHE A 38 7.77 -2.68 -15.77
N ALA A 39 7.18 -1.95 -16.70
CA ALA A 39 6.28 -2.52 -17.70
C ALA A 39 6.94 -3.57 -18.60
N ASP A 40 8.22 -3.39 -18.93
CA ASP A 40 9.02 -4.35 -19.70
C ASP A 40 9.46 -5.57 -18.86
N SER A 41 9.44 -5.50 -17.54
CA SER A 41 9.76 -6.61 -16.64
C SER A 41 8.60 -7.60 -16.44
N VAL A 42 7.38 -7.22 -16.82
CA VAL A 42 6.20 -8.10 -16.70
C VAL A 42 6.29 -9.21 -17.75
N PRO A 43 6.17 -10.50 -17.35
CA PRO A 43 6.24 -11.62 -18.25
C PRO A 43 5.16 -11.58 -19.34
N ASP A 44 5.55 -11.73 -20.61
CA ASP A 44 4.58 -11.78 -21.71
C ASP A 44 4.04 -13.20 -21.88
N PHE A 45 2.82 -13.41 -21.41
CA PHE A 45 2.10 -14.69 -21.48
C PHE A 45 1.64 -15.06 -22.89
N ARG A 46 1.69 -14.13 -23.84
CA ARG A 46 1.18 -14.32 -25.20
C ARG A 46 2.14 -15.19 -26.01
N ARG A 47 1.58 -16.10 -26.81
CA ARG A 47 2.38 -16.99 -27.67
C ARG A 47 3.02 -16.22 -28.83
N GLY A 48 4.35 -16.05 -28.75
CA GLY A 48 5.15 -15.33 -29.73
C GLY A 48 5.43 -16.11 -31.03
N ASP A 49 5.20 -17.44 -31.02
CA ASP A 49 5.51 -18.36 -32.12
C ASP A 49 4.66 -18.15 -33.40
N LYS A 50 3.45 -17.58 -33.24
CA LYS A 50 2.50 -17.39 -34.36
C LYS A 50 2.63 -16.07 -35.12
N GLY A 51 3.55 -15.18 -34.72
CA GLY A 51 3.76 -13.90 -35.41
C GLY A 51 2.60 -12.87 -35.29
N ASN A 52 1.59 -13.12 -34.49
CA ASN A 52 0.37 -12.32 -34.40
C ASN A 52 0.47 -11.14 -33.39
N ILE A 53 1.61 -10.99 -32.69
CA ILE A 53 1.82 -9.94 -31.71
C ILE A 53 2.21 -8.65 -32.43
N ARG A 54 1.28 -7.69 -32.52
CA ARG A 54 1.52 -6.37 -33.14
C ARG A 54 2.06 -5.34 -32.17
N HIS A 55 1.70 -5.44 -30.88
CA HIS A 55 2.04 -4.48 -29.84
C HIS A 55 2.84 -5.18 -28.74
N ARG A 56 3.90 -4.55 -28.26
CA ARG A 56 4.66 -5.04 -27.10
C ARG A 56 3.76 -5.02 -25.85
N LEU A 57 3.94 -5.97 -24.93
CA LEU A 57 3.20 -6.01 -23.67
C LEU A 57 3.45 -4.73 -22.85
N GLY A 58 4.73 -4.35 -22.71
CA GLY A 58 5.10 -3.13 -21.99
C GLY A 58 4.44 -1.87 -22.55
N ASP A 59 4.34 -1.72 -23.89
CA ASP A 59 3.65 -0.59 -24.51
C ASP A 59 2.16 -0.53 -24.12
N ILE A 60 1.50 -1.69 -24.03
CA ILE A 60 0.10 -1.79 -23.63
C ILE A 60 -0.06 -1.45 -22.14
N ILE A 61 0.81 -1.99 -21.28
CA ILE A 61 0.80 -1.72 -19.84
C ILE A 61 0.99 -0.22 -19.59
N ILE A 62 1.98 0.43 -20.23
CA ILE A 62 2.20 1.87 -20.10
C ILE A 62 0.98 2.67 -20.56
N LEU A 63 0.36 2.31 -21.69
CA LEU A 63 -0.85 2.96 -22.17
C LEU A 63 -1.97 2.88 -21.12
N MET A 64 -2.15 1.70 -20.51
CA MET A 64 -3.19 1.46 -19.51
C MET A 64 -2.92 2.24 -18.22
N ILE A 65 -1.67 2.24 -17.74
CA ILE A 65 -1.29 2.97 -16.53
C ILE A 65 -1.47 4.48 -16.73
N LEU A 66 -0.92 5.04 -17.80
CA LEU A 66 -1.00 6.47 -18.05
C LEU A 66 -2.44 6.92 -18.35
N GLY A 67 -3.22 6.10 -19.04
CA GLY A 67 -4.64 6.37 -19.27
C GLY A 67 -5.41 6.46 -17.94
N ARG A 68 -5.24 5.47 -17.05
CA ARG A 68 -5.90 5.47 -15.74
C ARG A 68 -5.41 6.61 -14.84
N ALA A 69 -4.13 6.92 -14.85
CA ALA A 69 -3.57 8.06 -14.12
C ALA A 69 -4.16 9.41 -14.60
N CYS A 70 -4.55 9.49 -15.88
CA CYS A 70 -5.24 10.66 -16.46
C CYS A 70 -6.77 10.62 -16.29
N GLY A 71 -7.32 9.69 -15.51
CA GLY A 71 -8.76 9.60 -15.21
C GLY A 71 -9.59 8.76 -16.19
N HIS A 72 -8.97 8.06 -17.14
CA HIS A 72 -9.66 7.21 -18.11
C HIS A 72 -9.83 5.79 -17.54
N ALA A 73 -11.02 5.47 -17.00
CA ALA A 73 -11.28 4.19 -16.34
C ALA A 73 -11.58 3.05 -17.33
N GLY A 74 -12.36 3.33 -18.39
CA GLY A 74 -12.81 2.35 -19.38
C GLY A 74 -11.77 2.07 -20.46
N ARG A 75 -11.83 0.86 -21.07
CA ARG A 75 -10.94 0.48 -22.18
C ARG A 75 -11.12 1.38 -23.39
N ALA A 76 -12.35 1.75 -23.72
CA ALA A 76 -12.66 2.68 -24.81
C ALA A 76 -12.01 4.06 -24.57
N ASP A 77 -12.09 4.58 -23.33
CA ASP A 77 -11.51 5.85 -22.95
C ASP A 77 -9.99 5.82 -23.01
N ILE A 78 -9.35 4.70 -22.58
CA ILE A 78 -7.91 4.48 -22.68
C ILE A 78 -7.45 4.48 -24.14
N ILE A 79 -8.24 3.89 -25.04
CA ILE A 79 -7.97 3.89 -26.48
C ILE A 79 -8.03 5.31 -27.04
N GLU A 80 -9.05 6.08 -26.70
CA GLU A 80 -9.18 7.48 -27.14
C GLU A 80 -8.04 8.33 -26.57
N PHE A 81 -7.69 8.17 -25.28
CA PHE A 81 -6.52 8.79 -24.70
C PHE A 81 -5.24 8.47 -25.49
N GLY A 82 -5.06 7.19 -25.86
CA GLY A 82 -3.95 6.73 -26.67
C GLY A 82 -3.92 7.38 -28.04
N LYS A 83 -5.05 7.46 -28.74
CA LYS A 83 -5.16 8.13 -30.06
C LYS A 83 -4.76 9.58 -29.98
N HIS A 84 -5.29 10.33 -29.02
CA HIS A 84 -4.97 11.74 -28.83
C HIS A 84 -3.50 12.00 -28.47
N ASN A 85 -2.83 11.04 -27.83
CA ASN A 85 -1.46 11.16 -27.37
C ASN A 85 -0.46 10.32 -28.20
N LEU A 86 -0.86 9.71 -29.31
CA LEU A 86 -0.02 8.77 -30.08
C LEU A 86 1.32 9.38 -30.52
N SER A 87 1.32 10.66 -30.89
CA SER A 87 2.54 11.36 -31.26
C SER A 87 3.54 11.47 -30.10
N LYS A 88 3.04 11.63 -28.86
CA LYS A 88 3.86 11.66 -27.64
C LYS A 88 4.43 10.25 -27.34
N PHE A 89 3.59 9.22 -27.39
CA PHE A 89 4.01 7.86 -27.21
C PHE A 89 5.09 7.45 -28.22
N ARG A 90 4.92 7.81 -29.51
CA ARG A 90 5.91 7.52 -30.55
C ARG A 90 7.24 8.23 -30.31
N ARG A 91 7.25 9.47 -29.82
CA ARG A 91 8.48 10.17 -29.42
C ARG A 91 9.22 9.46 -28.27
N MET A 92 8.48 8.84 -27.35
CA MET A 92 9.04 8.00 -26.28
C MET A 92 9.44 6.59 -26.75
N GLY A 93 9.28 6.26 -28.03
CA GLY A 93 9.60 4.95 -28.58
C GLY A 93 8.53 3.88 -28.37
N LEU A 94 7.36 4.28 -27.87
CA LEU A 94 6.23 3.39 -27.56
C LEU A 94 5.19 3.40 -28.70
N LEU A 95 4.34 2.36 -28.71
CA LEU A 95 3.18 2.23 -29.60
C LEU A 95 3.51 2.45 -31.10
N LYS A 96 4.63 1.92 -31.56
CA LYS A 96 5.11 2.07 -32.96
C LYS A 96 4.08 1.62 -33.98
N ASN A 97 3.35 0.55 -33.67
CA ASN A 97 2.33 -0.05 -34.53
C ASN A 97 0.93 0.57 -34.34
N GLY A 98 0.85 1.75 -33.71
CA GLY A 98 -0.41 2.44 -33.39
C GLY A 98 -1.04 1.96 -32.09
N ILE A 99 -2.32 2.29 -31.90
CA ILE A 99 -3.05 1.97 -30.68
C ILE A 99 -3.60 0.54 -30.76
N PRO A 100 -3.51 -0.27 -29.70
CA PRO A 100 -4.14 -1.58 -29.64
C PRO A 100 -5.67 -1.45 -29.68
N SER A 101 -6.35 -2.48 -30.17
CA SER A 101 -7.81 -2.54 -30.14
C SER A 101 -8.33 -2.90 -28.75
N GLU A 102 -9.59 -2.56 -28.47
CA GLU A 102 -10.24 -2.90 -27.21
C GLU A 102 -10.21 -4.40 -26.87
N PRO A 103 -10.47 -5.34 -27.81
CA PRO A 103 -10.27 -6.76 -27.54
C PRO A 103 -8.84 -7.15 -27.21
N THR A 104 -7.84 -6.37 -27.68
CA THR A 104 -6.43 -6.60 -27.31
C THR A 104 -6.17 -6.18 -25.88
N LEU A 105 -6.67 -5.01 -25.46
CA LEU A 105 -6.59 -4.57 -24.06
C LEU A 105 -7.28 -5.58 -23.12
N CYS A 106 -8.49 -6.01 -23.46
CA CYS A 106 -9.23 -7.00 -22.69
C CYS A 106 -8.44 -8.32 -22.52
N ARG A 107 -7.84 -8.83 -23.59
CA ARG A 107 -7.02 -10.05 -23.52
C ARG A 107 -5.76 -9.86 -22.68
N VAL A 108 -5.17 -8.67 -22.69
CA VAL A 108 -3.99 -8.37 -21.87
C VAL A 108 -4.39 -8.28 -20.40
N GLU A 109 -5.45 -7.57 -20.07
CA GLU A 109 -5.94 -7.47 -18.67
C GLU A 109 -6.30 -8.84 -18.08
N ASN A 110 -6.95 -9.70 -18.85
CA ASN A 110 -7.36 -11.03 -18.38
C ASN A 110 -6.25 -12.10 -18.45
N GLY A 111 -5.16 -11.82 -19.10
CA GLY A 111 -4.11 -12.83 -19.34
C GLY A 111 -2.81 -12.58 -18.60
N ILE A 112 -2.63 -11.43 -17.99
CA ILE A 112 -1.51 -11.18 -17.09
C ILE A 112 -1.72 -12.01 -15.83
N ASP A 113 -0.68 -12.69 -15.40
CA ASP A 113 -0.69 -13.40 -14.12
C ASP A 113 -0.66 -12.39 -12.97
N ASP A 114 -1.68 -12.44 -12.11
CA ASP A 114 -1.89 -11.47 -11.04
C ASP A 114 -0.76 -11.50 -10.02
N SER A 115 -0.24 -12.69 -9.69
CA SER A 115 0.88 -12.86 -8.75
C SER A 115 2.17 -12.27 -9.31
N ALA A 116 2.49 -12.60 -10.57
CA ALA A 116 3.67 -12.03 -11.24
C ALA A 116 3.58 -10.51 -11.38
N MET A 117 2.38 -9.96 -11.61
CA MET A 117 2.16 -8.51 -11.65
C MET A 117 2.36 -7.88 -10.28
N ALA A 118 1.81 -8.48 -9.22
CA ALA A 118 1.96 -8.01 -7.84
C ALA A 118 3.43 -7.97 -7.42
N ASP A 119 4.21 -9.03 -7.67
CA ASP A 119 5.65 -9.09 -7.40
C ASP A 119 6.42 -7.95 -8.10
N LYS A 120 6.11 -7.69 -9.37
CA LYS A 120 6.76 -6.62 -10.14
C LYS A 120 6.36 -5.23 -9.65
N MET A 121 5.10 -5.03 -9.27
CA MET A 121 4.61 -3.78 -8.68
C MET A 121 5.25 -3.53 -7.31
N GLN A 122 5.37 -4.56 -6.49
CA GLN A 122 6.05 -4.47 -5.20
C GLN A 122 7.52 -4.03 -5.37
N ALA A 123 8.28 -4.72 -6.22
CA ALA A 123 9.68 -4.38 -6.47
C ALA A 123 9.85 -2.95 -7.02
N PHE A 124 8.93 -2.49 -7.90
CA PHE A 124 8.91 -1.12 -8.38
C PHE A 124 8.64 -0.12 -7.26
N ALA A 125 7.63 -0.40 -6.41
CA ALA A 125 7.26 0.46 -5.30
C ALA A 125 8.37 0.56 -4.25
N GLU A 126 9.04 -0.55 -3.93
CA GLU A 126 10.17 -0.58 -2.99
C GLU A 126 11.34 0.27 -3.48
N GLY A 127 11.75 0.13 -4.74
CA GLY A 127 12.82 0.96 -5.31
C GLY A 127 12.49 2.46 -5.26
N PHE A 128 11.24 2.82 -5.54
CA PHE A 128 10.79 4.21 -5.49
C PHE A 128 10.67 4.74 -4.04
N ARG A 129 10.22 3.88 -3.12
CA ARG A 129 10.13 4.18 -1.69
C ARG A 129 11.49 4.53 -1.10
N ASP A 130 12.52 3.74 -1.41
CA ASP A 130 13.87 3.93 -0.86
C ASP A 130 14.47 5.28 -1.28
N GLU A 131 14.24 5.73 -2.51
CA GLU A 131 14.65 7.07 -2.95
C GLU A 131 13.97 8.18 -2.13
N LEU A 132 12.67 8.03 -1.82
CA LEU A 132 11.93 9.01 -1.04
C LEU A 132 12.30 8.97 0.44
N LEU A 133 12.47 7.78 1.04
CA LEU A 133 12.82 7.63 2.47
C LEU A 133 14.18 8.24 2.81
N ASN A 134 15.14 8.22 1.89
CA ASN A 134 16.43 8.89 2.08
C ASN A 134 16.28 10.41 2.34
N ALA A 135 15.15 11.01 1.99
CA ALA A 135 14.82 12.40 2.27
C ALA A 135 14.16 12.62 3.65
N PHE A 136 13.73 11.55 4.33
CA PHE A 136 13.04 11.62 5.63
C PHE A 136 13.96 11.14 6.76
N ARG A 137 13.92 11.83 7.90
CA ARG A 137 14.72 11.49 9.10
C ARG A 137 13.96 10.64 10.12
N ASP A 138 12.64 10.58 10.00
CA ASP A 138 11.77 9.89 10.96
C ASP A 138 11.56 8.41 10.56
N LYS A 139 11.17 7.59 11.53
CA LYS A 139 10.79 6.20 11.26
C LYS A 139 9.64 6.14 10.25
N GLU A 140 9.75 5.25 9.27
CA GLU A 140 8.66 5.02 8.32
C GLU A 140 7.45 4.39 9.03
N ILE A 141 6.26 4.91 8.72
CA ILE A 141 4.99 4.37 9.20
C ILE A 141 4.34 3.60 8.05
N ILE A 142 4.07 2.31 8.29
CA ILE A 142 3.39 1.43 7.34
C ILE A 142 1.96 1.19 7.83
N CYS A 143 1.00 1.72 7.09
CA CYS A 143 -0.42 1.53 7.36
C CYS A 143 -0.91 0.28 6.64
N VAL A 144 -1.47 -0.68 7.39
CA VAL A 144 -2.07 -1.90 6.85
C VAL A 144 -3.59 -1.78 6.94
N ASP A 145 -4.27 -1.85 5.78
CA ASP A 145 -5.73 -1.68 5.68
C ASP A 145 -6.31 -2.66 4.66
N GLY A 146 -7.46 -3.25 4.99
CA GLY A 146 -8.21 -4.14 4.10
C GLY A 146 -9.35 -3.39 3.38
N LYS A 147 -9.49 -3.60 2.08
CA LYS A 147 -10.57 -3.02 1.27
C LYS A 147 -11.18 -4.01 0.32
N ALA A 148 -12.52 -3.96 0.22
CA ALA A 148 -13.25 -4.66 -0.83
C ALA A 148 -13.14 -3.87 -2.15
N GLU A 149 -12.67 -4.53 -3.20
CA GLU A 149 -12.59 -3.98 -4.56
C GLU A 149 -13.98 -3.95 -5.21
N ARG A 150 -14.76 -2.89 -4.94
CA ARG A 150 -16.18 -2.79 -5.31
C ARG A 150 -16.44 -2.80 -6.82
N GLY A 151 -15.47 -2.52 -7.65
CA GLY A 151 -15.60 -2.50 -9.10
C GLY A 151 -15.31 -3.84 -9.79
N THR A 152 -14.86 -4.85 -9.05
CA THR A 152 -14.40 -6.13 -9.61
C THR A 152 -15.20 -7.27 -8.99
N VAL A 153 -16.17 -7.77 -9.72
CA VAL A 153 -16.98 -8.93 -9.29
C VAL A 153 -16.33 -10.19 -9.83
N GLN A 154 -15.96 -11.12 -8.96
CA GLN A 154 -15.44 -12.44 -9.33
C GLN A 154 -16.55 -13.36 -9.85
N GLU A 155 -16.19 -14.51 -10.43
CA GLU A 155 -17.14 -15.52 -10.92
C GLU A 155 -18.12 -16.00 -9.84
N ASN A 156 -17.72 -15.97 -8.57
CA ASN A 156 -18.55 -16.30 -7.42
C ASN A 156 -19.54 -15.18 -7.02
N GLY A 157 -19.63 -14.10 -7.79
CA GLY A 157 -20.51 -12.95 -7.54
C GLY A 157 -20.07 -12.03 -6.40
N ARG A 158 -18.82 -12.15 -5.90
CA ARG A 158 -18.27 -11.35 -4.79
C ARG A 158 -17.17 -10.44 -5.27
N ASN A 159 -17.01 -9.32 -4.56
CA ASN A 159 -15.83 -8.49 -4.71
C ASN A 159 -14.65 -9.13 -3.97
N PRO A 160 -13.43 -9.12 -4.52
CA PRO A 160 -12.24 -9.52 -3.79
C PRO A 160 -11.96 -8.52 -2.68
N ASP A 161 -11.58 -9.02 -1.52
CA ASP A 161 -11.01 -8.22 -0.44
C ASP A 161 -9.47 -8.23 -0.60
N ILE A 162 -8.85 -7.07 -0.53
CA ILE A 162 -7.40 -6.90 -0.66
C ILE A 162 -6.88 -6.17 0.57
N VAL A 163 -5.84 -6.71 1.21
CA VAL A 163 -5.09 -6.03 2.25
C VAL A 163 -3.90 -5.32 1.60
N SER A 164 -3.69 -4.06 1.96
CA SER A 164 -2.62 -3.22 1.42
C SER A 164 -1.70 -2.74 2.52
N ALA A 165 -0.40 -2.70 2.25
CA ALA A 165 0.59 -1.99 3.05
C ALA A 165 0.93 -0.67 2.37
N TYR A 166 0.68 0.43 3.05
CA TYR A 166 0.86 1.79 2.55
C TYR A 166 1.88 2.53 3.40
N SER A 167 2.90 3.07 2.78
CA SER A 167 3.88 3.94 3.44
C SER A 167 3.29 5.34 3.59
N TYR A 168 3.02 5.76 4.82
CA TYR A 168 2.49 7.09 5.13
C TYR A 168 3.48 8.19 4.73
N ASN A 169 4.77 8.00 5.00
CA ASN A 169 5.81 8.99 4.75
C ASN A 169 6.01 9.26 3.25
N THR A 170 5.88 8.25 2.41
CA THR A 170 6.13 8.35 0.96
C THR A 170 4.86 8.49 0.13
N GLY A 171 3.69 8.15 0.69
CA GLY A 171 2.43 8.13 -0.03
C GLY A 171 2.29 6.96 -1.02
N ILE A 172 3.04 5.88 -0.84
CA ILE A 172 3.11 4.74 -1.76
C ILE A 172 2.52 3.47 -1.13
N THR A 173 1.70 2.74 -1.89
CA THR A 173 1.35 1.35 -1.56
C THR A 173 2.52 0.46 -1.95
N ILE A 174 3.16 -0.17 -0.94
CA ILE A 174 4.37 -0.98 -1.11
C ILE A 174 4.08 -2.43 -1.43
N ALA A 175 2.97 -2.97 -0.94
CA ALA A 175 2.53 -4.33 -1.23
C ALA A 175 1.02 -4.49 -1.07
N THR A 176 0.48 -5.52 -1.69
CA THR A 176 -0.92 -5.92 -1.56
C THR A 176 -1.01 -7.44 -1.47
N GLU A 177 -1.97 -7.94 -0.69
CA GLU A 177 -2.28 -9.36 -0.56
C GLU A 177 -3.77 -9.59 -0.74
N ALA A 178 -4.15 -10.49 -1.64
CA ALA A 178 -5.54 -10.83 -1.90
C ALA A 178 -6.07 -11.81 -0.85
N CYS A 179 -7.23 -11.51 -0.27
CA CYS A 179 -7.90 -12.42 0.64
C CYS A 179 -8.53 -13.58 -0.13
N GLN A 180 -8.20 -14.81 0.22
CA GLN A 180 -8.73 -16.00 -0.47
C GLN A 180 -10.24 -16.20 -0.27
N GLU A 181 -10.79 -15.72 0.87
CA GLU A 181 -12.20 -15.82 1.22
C GLU A 181 -12.68 -14.54 1.93
N LYS A 182 -14.01 -14.33 1.94
CA LYS A 182 -14.61 -13.20 2.67
C LYS A 182 -14.26 -13.28 4.17
N SER A 183 -13.81 -12.17 4.76
CA SER A 183 -13.41 -12.04 6.18
C SER A 183 -12.06 -12.67 6.53
N ASN A 184 -11.19 -12.95 5.57
CA ASN A 184 -9.86 -13.52 5.82
C ASN A 184 -8.73 -12.47 5.86
N GLU A 185 -9.05 -11.19 6.12
CA GLU A 185 -8.04 -10.13 6.31
C GLU A 185 -7.02 -10.52 7.38
N ILE A 186 -7.47 -11.11 8.49
CA ILE A 186 -6.60 -11.60 9.58
C ILE A 186 -5.56 -12.61 9.07
N LYS A 187 -5.89 -13.42 8.05
CA LYS A 187 -4.93 -14.38 7.46
C LYS A 187 -4.04 -13.74 6.40
N ALA A 188 -4.52 -12.71 5.72
CA ALA A 188 -3.76 -12.01 4.69
C ALA A 188 -2.71 -11.05 5.31
N VAL A 189 -3.01 -10.42 6.44
CA VAL A 189 -2.09 -9.50 7.13
C VAL A 189 -0.74 -10.14 7.48
N PRO A 190 -0.65 -11.34 8.09
CA PRO A 190 0.63 -12.01 8.33
C PRO A 190 1.44 -12.24 7.05
N ILE A 191 0.80 -12.70 5.98
CA ILE A 191 1.43 -12.97 4.69
C ILE A 191 1.98 -11.66 4.10
N LEU A 192 1.17 -10.59 4.10
CA LEU A 192 1.59 -9.28 3.63
C LEU A 192 2.80 -8.75 4.40
N ILE A 193 2.76 -8.83 5.74
CA ILE A 193 3.86 -8.36 6.59
C ILE A 193 5.13 -9.19 6.37
N ASP A 194 5.00 -10.49 6.13
CA ASP A 194 6.16 -11.36 5.89
C ASP A 194 6.86 -11.03 4.57
N ASN A 195 6.11 -10.57 3.58
CA ASN A 195 6.61 -10.24 2.25
C ASN A 195 7.26 -8.85 2.13
N ILE A 196 7.21 -8.00 3.16
CA ILE A 196 7.78 -6.64 3.13
C ILE A 196 8.87 -6.46 4.18
N ASP A 197 9.81 -5.56 3.92
CA ASP A 197 10.77 -5.13 4.94
C ASP A 197 10.13 -4.11 5.89
N ILE A 198 10.02 -4.48 7.17
CA ILE A 198 9.50 -3.64 8.25
C ILE A 198 10.54 -3.36 9.35
N SER A 199 11.79 -3.76 9.16
CA SER A 199 12.84 -3.56 10.15
C SER A 199 13.03 -2.07 10.48
N GLY A 200 12.93 -1.72 11.76
CA GLY A 200 13.03 -0.34 12.25
C GLY A 200 11.83 0.55 11.90
N LYS A 201 10.76 0.01 11.33
CA LYS A 201 9.55 0.73 10.91
C LYS A 201 8.41 0.54 11.92
N ILE A 202 7.38 1.38 11.81
CA ILE A 202 6.17 1.30 12.65
C ILE A 202 5.03 0.77 11.79
N VAL A 203 4.46 -0.35 12.17
CA VAL A 203 3.25 -0.91 11.54
C VAL A 203 2.02 -0.43 12.30
N THR A 204 1.09 0.21 11.60
CA THR A 204 -0.23 0.53 12.13
C THR A 204 -1.30 -0.20 11.33
N ALA A 205 -2.30 -0.70 12.02
CA ALA A 205 -3.38 -1.46 11.41
C ALA A 205 -4.67 -1.26 12.21
N ASP A 206 -5.77 -1.70 11.64
CA ASP A 206 -7.05 -1.71 12.34
C ASP A 206 -7.00 -2.66 13.56
N ALA A 207 -7.94 -2.47 14.48
CA ALA A 207 -8.03 -3.26 15.72
C ALA A 207 -8.15 -4.78 15.48
N MET A 208 -8.68 -5.24 14.36
CA MET A 208 -8.76 -6.68 14.02
C MET A 208 -7.38 -7.32 13.92
N SER A 209 -6.38 -6.54 13.55
CA SER A 209 -4.97 -6.96 13.47
C SER A 209 -4.26 -6.99 14.83
N MET A 210 -4.93 -6.59 15.93
CA MET A 210 -4.41 -6.78 17.28
C MET A 210 -4.52 -8.27 17.67
N GLN A 211 -3.65 -9.10 17.10
CA GLN A 211 -3.55 -10.54 17.31
C GLN A 211 -2.12 -10.88 17.71
N LYS A 212 -1.96 -11.93 18.53
CA LYS A 212 -0.65 -12.31 19.07
C LYS A 212 0.33 -12.69 17.98
N ASP A 213 -0.10 -13.53 17.06
CA ASP A 213 0.67 -14.00 15.91
C ASP A 213 1.13 -12.85 15.01
N ILE A 214 0.29 -11.86 14.76
CA ILE A 214 0.64 -10.66 13.97
C ILE A 214 1.69 -9.83 14.72
N ILE A 215 1.52 -9.61 16.03
CA ILE A 215 2.48 -8.88 16.86
C ILE A 215 3.84 -9.61 16.90
N GLU A 216 3.82 -10.94 17.05
CA GLU A 216 5.03 -11.76 17.05
C GLU A 216 5.79 -11.63 15.72
N ILE A 217 5.10 -11.68 14.57
CA ILE A 217 5.72 -11.51 13.25
C ILE A 217 6.34 -10.11 13.13
N ILE A 218 5.61 -9.06 13.50
CA ILE A 218 6.13 -7.68 13.44
C ILE A 218 7.39 -7.55 14.28
N ARG A 219 7.37 -8.06 15.51
CA ARG A 219 8.52 -7.99 16.43
C ARG A 219 9.69 -8.84 15.97
N ALA A 220 9.44 -10.05 15.47
CA ALA A 220 10.47 -10.94 14.94
C ALA A 220 11.22 -10.34 13.74
N LYS A 221 10.52 -9.54 12.93
CA LYS A 221 11.12 -8.79 11.80
C LYS A 221 11.77 -7.45 12.21
N GLY A 222 11.86 -7.15 13.51
CA GLY A 222 12.48 -5.92 14.02
C GLY A 222 11.63 -4.67 13.80
N GLY A 223 10.35 -4.82 13.53
CA GLY A 223 9.38 -3.73 13.44
C GLY A 223 8.77 -3.35 14.80
N ASP A 224 8.21 -2.16 14.86
CA ASP A 224 7.35 -1.71 15.93
C ASP A 224 5.89 -1.68 15.47
N PHE A 225 4.95 -1.69 16.40
CA PHE A 225 3.53 -1.57 16.09
C PHE A 225 2.84 -0.46 16.88
N LEU A 226 1.76 0.07 16.30
CA LEU A 226 0.78 0.93 16.95
C LEU A 226 -0.61 0.53 16.46
N ILE A 227 -1.38 -0.20 17.28
CA ILE A 227 -2.66 -0.81 16.89
C ILE A 227 -3.74 -0.47 17.91
N GLU A 228 -4.95 -0.17 17.42
CA GLU A 228 -6.08 0.14 18.29
C GLU A 228 -6.56 -1.11 19.06
N LEU A 229 -6.80 -0.95 20.36
CA LEU A 229 -7.30 -1.98 21.26
C LEU A 229 -8.82 -1.89 21.39
N LYS A 230 -9.54 -2.82 20.76
CA LYS A 230 -11.02 -2.88 20.76
C LYS A 230 -11.56 -4.19 21.37
N ALA A 231 -12.84 -4.41 21.18
CA ALA A 231 -13.58 -5.55 21.72
C ALA A 231 -13.16 -6.92 21.16
N ASN A 232 -12.38 -6.98 20.07
CA ASN A 232 -11.76 -8.22 19.58
C ASN A 232 -10.76 -8.80 20.60
N GLN A 233 -10.13 -7.94 21.42
CA GLN A 233 -9.28 -8.33 22.55
C GLN A 233 -9.94 -7.93 23.87
N ARG A 234 -11.14 -8.46 24.11
CA ARG A 234 -12.04 -8.04 25.19
C ARG A 234 -11.38 -8.12 26.57
N SER A 235 -10.71 -9.22 26.87
CA SER A 235 -10.08 -9.42 28.19
C SER A 235 -8.98 -8.40 28.44
N LEU A 236 -8.07 -8.20 27.49
CA LEU A 236 -7.00 -7.21 27.59
C LEU A 236 -7.56 -5.80 27.69
N ARG A 237 -8.55 -5.47 26.87
CA ARG A 237 -9.17 -4.14 26.89
C ARG A 237 -9.78 -3.81 28.24
N TYR A 238 -10.58 -4.70 28.83
CA TYR A 238 -11.19 -4.45 30.14
C TYR A 238 -10.17 -4.40 31.27
N GLU A 239 -9.18 -5.25 31.23
CA GLU A 239 -8.06 -5.21 32.18
C GLU A 239 -7.36 -3.85 32.17
N VAL A 240 -7.01 -3.36 30.95
CA VAL A 240 -6.41 -2.04 30.78
C VAL A 240 -7.36 -0.95 31.25
N GLU A 241 -8.62 -0.94 30.81
CA GLU A 241 -9.61 0.08 31.22
C GLU A 241 -9.79 0.17 32.73
N ASP A 242 -9.72 -0.95 33.46
CA ASP A 242 -9.84 -0.97 34.91
C ASP A 242 -8.60 -0.42 35.60
N ARG A 243 -7.41 -0.85 35.15
CA ARG A 243 -6.15 -0.40 35.72
C ARG A 243 -5.83 1.07 35.44
N LEU A 244 -6.26 1.61 34.29
CA LEU A 244 -6.10 3.03 33.99
C LEU A 244 -6.87 3.95 34.96
N LYS A 245 -7.84 3.43 35.73
CA LYS A 245 -8.53 4.19 36.76
C LYS A 245 -7.67 4.41 38.01
N GLU A 246 -6.71 3.52 38.24
CA GLU A 246 -5.87 3.47 39.44
C GLU A 246 -4.46 4.03 39.20
N HIS A 247 -4.05 4.20 37.95
CA HIS A 247 -2.72 4.63 37.57
C HIS A 247 -2.76 5.99 36.89
N ALA A 248 -1.80 6.84 37.25
CA ALA A 248 -1.57 8.10 36.53
C ALA A 248 -0.78 7.84 35.24
N PRO A 249 -1.03 8.60 34.17
CA PRO A 249 -0.21 8.49 32.98
C PRO A 249 1.22 8.95 33.24
N LEU A 250 2.20 8.29 32.62
CA LEU A 250 3.60 8.72 32.62
C LEU A 250 3.79 10.06 31.91
N TYR A 251 3.11 10.20 30.79
CA TYR A 251 3.10 11.40 29.97
C TYR A 251 1.68 11.74 29.53
N SER A 252 1.36 13.02 29.52
CA SER A 252 0.10 13.54 29.01
C SER A 252 0.37 14.79 28.20
N TYR A 253 -0.20 14.88 27.00
CA TYR A 253 -0.17 16.10 26.20
C TYR A 253 -1.48 16.29 25.45
N THR A 254 -1.75 17.57 25.11
CA THR A 254 -2.99 17.96 24.45
C THR A 254 -2.66 18.76 23.18
N GLU A 255 -3.29 18.42 22.10
CA GLU A 255 -3.26 19.14 20.83
C GLU A 255 -4.57 19.87 20.57
N GLY A 256 -4.48 21.03 19.96
CA GLY A 256 -5.62 21.89 19.68
C GLY A 256 -5.76 23.03 20.70
N PRO A 257 -6.86 23.77 20.61
CA PRO A 257 -8.03 23.54 19.76
C PRO A 257 -7.75 23.81 18.26
N GLU A 258 -8.09 22.86 17.41
CA GLU A 258 -8.02 23.00 15.95
C GLU A 258 -9.38 23.40 15.37
N LEU A 259 -9.34 24.33 14.43
CA LEU A 259 -10.52 24.87 13.75
C LEU A 259 -10.59 24.32 12.33
N GLY A 260 -11.53 23.44 12.02
CA GLY A 260 -11.72 22.88 10.70
C GLY A 260 -13.15 22.45 10.42
N HIS A 261 -13.60 22.55 9.18
CA HIS A 261 -14.90 22.03 8.72
C HIS A 261 -16.11 22.33 9.62
N GLY A 262 -16.14 23.54 10.23
CA GLY A 262 -17.23 23.96 11.13
C GLY A 262 -17.19 23.32 12.54
N ARG A 263 -16.05 22.74 12.92
CA ARG A 263 -15.81 22.08 14.21
C ARG A 263 -14.62 22.70 14.93
N ILE A 264 -14.60 22.56 16.25
CA ILE A 264 -13.45 22.82 17.12
C ILE A 264 -13.07 21.47 17.72
N GLU A 265 -11.86 21.02 17.51
CA GLU A 265 -11.39 19.72 17.98
C GLU A 265 -10.19 19.88 18.91
N THR A 266 -10.23 19.16 20.02
CA THR A 266 -9.13 19.05 20.99
C THR A 266 -8.83 17.58 21.22
N ARG A 267 -7.57 17.18 21.16
CA ARG A 267 -7.11 15.80 21.32
C ARG A 267 -6.18 15.73 22.52
N THR A 268 -6.42 14.80 23.42
CA THR A 268 -5.55 14.52 24.56
C THR A 268 -5.05 13.08 24.49
N TYR A 269 -3.76 12.92 24.72
CA TYR A 269 -3.06 11.65 24.70
C TYR A 269 -2.45 11.39 26.08
N ASN A 270 -2.86 10.31 26.73
CA ASN A 270 -2.30 9.86 27.97
C ASN A 270 -1.52 8.57 27.72
N ILE A 271 -0.26 8.56 28.08
CA ILE A 271 0.69 7.47 27.82
C ILE A 271 0.98 6.74 29.13
N TYR A 272 0.82 5.41 29.13
CA TYR A 272 1.03 4.54 30.29
C TYR A 272 2.05 3.46 29.98
N ASP A 273 2.84 3.09 30.98
CA ASP A 273 3.67 1.89 30.89
C ASP A 273 2.78 0.62 30.93
N GLY A 274 2.87 -0.19 29.91
CA GLY A 274 2.16 -1.47 29.86
C GLY A 274 2.58 -2.43 30.98
N LEU A 275 3.80 -2.25 31.54
CA LEU A 275 4.25 -3.03 32.69
C LEU A 275 3.37 -2.86 33.92
N GLU A 276 2.72 -1.73 34.06
CA GLU A 276 1.84 -1.41 35.19
C GLU A 276 0.38 -1.78 34.90
N VAL A 277 -0.04 -1.69 33.65
CA VAL A 277 -1.45 -1.79 33.26
C VAL A 277 -1.83 -3.10 32.53
N ILE A 278 -0.87 -4.01 32.30
CA ILE A 278 -1.11 -5.33 31.69
C ILE A 278 -0.53 -6.41 32.62
N ALA A 279 -1.37 -7.36 33.06
CA ALA A 279 -0.94 -8.43 33.97
C ALA A 279 -0.05 -9.46 33.27
N ASP A 280 -0.44 -9.90 32.09
CA ASP A 280 0.23 -10.98 31.33
C ASP A 280 0.90 -10.40 30.07
N LYS A 281 1.95 -9.62 30.29
CA LYS A 281 2.72 -8.92 29.26
C LYS A 281 3.48 -9.86 28.33
N GLU A 282 3.94 -11.02 28.82
CA GLU A 282 4.69 -11.96 27.99
C GLU A 282 3.81 -12.54 26.87
N LYS A 283 2.51 -12.68 27.10
CA LYS A 283 1.55 -13.05 26.06
C LYS A 283 1.49 -12.09 24.88
N TRP A 284 1.98 -10.86 25.04
CA TRP A 284 1.90 -9.79 24.06
C TRP A 284 3.28 -9.33 23.58
N GLY A 285 4.28 -10.21 23.65
CA GLY A 285 5.63 -9.91 23.15
C GLY A 285 6.46 -9.01 24.06
N GLY A 286 6.16 -8.98 25.35
CA GLY A 286 6.93 -8.27 26.37
C GLY A 286 6.44 -6.85 26.61
N ASN A 287 7.36 -5.88 26.66
CA ASN A 287 7.03 -4.50 26.98
C ASN A 287 6.11 -3.87 25.93
N MET A 288 4.98 -3.37 26.39
CA MET A 288 4.05 -2.57 25.60
C MET A 288 3.82 -1.21 26.27
N THR A 289 3.46 -0.23 25.47
CA THR A 289 2.98 1.07 25.91
C THR A 289 1.49 1.16 25.60
N ILE A 290 0.69 1.64 26.51
CA ILE A 290 -0.74 1.90 26.31
C ILE A 290 -0.96 3.39 26.12
N ILE A 291 -1.73 3.75 25.11
CA ILE A 291 -2.11 5.13 24.80
C ILE A 291 -3.62 5.25 24.94
N GLU A 292 -4.07 6.12 25.84
CA GLU A 292 -5.45 6.55 25.93
C GLU A 292 -5.62 7.84 25.14
N TYR A 293 -6.29 7.74 24.00
CA TYR A 293 -6.67 8.88 23.18
C TYR A 293 -8.07 9.36 23.59
N LYS A 294 -8.20 10.67 23.81
CA LYS A 294 -9.47 11.35 24.04
C LYS A 294 -9.61 12.50 23.06
N SER A 295 -10.72 12.55 22.34
CA SER A 295 -11.07 13.72 21.54
C SER A 295 -12.35 14.39 22.06
N SER A 296 -12.36 15.72 21.97
CA SER A 296 -13.54 16.54 22.21
C SER A 296 -13.79 17.40 20.98
N THR A 297 -14.97 17.26 20.39
CA THR A 297 -15.34 17.97 19.17
C THR A 297 -16.58 18.80 19.44
N ILE A 298 -16.48 20.12 19.22
CA ILE A 298 -17.60 21.07 19.32
C ILE A 298 -18.04 21.48 17.92
N LYS A 299 -19.30 21.19 17.56
CA LYS A 299 -19.89 21.64 16.30
C LYS A 299 -20.30 23.11 16.39
N LYS A 300 -19.65 24.00 15.66
CA LYS A 300 -19.86 25.46 15.75
C LYS A 300 -21.32 25.90 15.51
N SER A 301 -22.01 25.24 14.57
CA SER A 301 -23.39 25.60 14.20
C SER A 301 -24.43 25.32 15.30
N THR A 302 -24.16 24.35 16.18
CA THR A 302 -25.13 23.88 17.20
C THR A 302 -24.60 24.00 18.62
N GLY A 303 -23.31 24.24 18.83
CA GLY A 303 -22.66 24.17 20.15
C GLY A 303 -22.58 22.77 20.75
N VAL A 304 -23.04 21.75 20.03
CA VAL A 304 -23.03 20.36 20.55
C VAL A 304 -21.59 19.89 20.69
N CYS A 305 -21.24 19.42 21.89
CA CYS A 305 -19.99 18.78 22.21
C CYS A 305 -20.15 17.26 22.16
N THR A 306 -19.26 16.58 21.45
CA THR A 306 -19.13 15.13 21.44
C THR A 306 -17.74 14.75 21.91
N SER A 307 -17.61 13.65 22.66
CA SER A 307 -16.32 13.12 23.10
C SER A 307 -16.18 11.68 22.66
N GLU A 308 -14.95 11.30 22.32
CA GLU A 308 -14.57 9.94 21.98
C GLU A 308 -13.36 9.52 22.80
N LYS A 309 -13.32 8.26 23.20
CA LYS A 309 -12.18 7.64 23.87
C LYS A 309 -11.77 6.39 23.10
N ARG A 310 -10.47 6.28 22.81
CA ARG A 310 -9.86 5.09 22.19
C ARG A 310 -8.66 4.65 23.01
N LEU A 311 -8.33 3.37 22.89
CA LEU A 311 -7.11 2.79 23.46
C LEU A 311 -6.26 2.23 22.34
N TYR A 312 -4.96 2.44 22.44
CA TYR A 312 -3.98 1.86 21.53
C TYR A 312 -2.92 1.13 22.33
N ALA A 313 -2.40 0.06 21.73
CA ALA A 313 -1.22 -0.65 22.21
C ALA A 313 -0.08 -0.44 21.24
N SER A 314 1.13 -0.24 21.77
CA SER A 314 2.34 -0.02 20.98
C SER A 314 3.53 -0.75 21.59
N SER A 315 4.47 -1.16 20.75
CA SER A 315 5.80 -1.63 21.19
C SER A 315 6.83 -0.51 21.32
N LEU A 316 6.49 0.70 20.89
CA LEU A 316 7.36 1.85 21.06
C LEU A 316 7.47 2.23 22.54
N PRO A 317 8.66 2.68 23.00
CA PRO A 317 8.86 3.15 24.37
C PRO A 317 7.91 4.30 24.73
N ALA A 318 7.46 4.34 25.99
CA ALA A 318 6.52 5.36 26.45
C ALA A 318 7.05 6.80 26.34
N ASP A 319 8.35 6.99 26.35
CA ASP A 319 9.04 8.28 26.18
C ASP A 319 9.23 8.69 24.71
N THR A 320 8.70 7.90 23.75
CA THR A 320 8.73 8.26 22.34
C THR A 320 8.00 9.58 22.12
N PRO A 321 8.65 10.59 21.52
CA PRO A 321 8.05 11.90 21.31
C PRO A 321 6.76 11.80 20.50
N LYS A 322 5.67 12.42 20.99
CA LYS A 322 4.35 12.44 20.35
C LYS A 322 3.79 11.07 19.95
N LEU A 323 4.11 10.04 20.74
CA LEU A 323 3.72 8.65 20.45
C LEU A 323 2.24 8.48 20.05
N GLY A 324 1.34 9.23 20.64
CA GLY A 324 -0.09 9.16 20.31
C GLY A 324 -0.49 9.95 19.06
N ALA A 325 0.39 10.74 18.47
CA ALA A 325 0.15 11.53 17.26
C ALA A 325 0.80 10.91 16.00
N ILE A 326 1.36 9.72 16.14
CA ILE A 326 1.85 8.85 15.05
C ILE A 326 0.64 8.16 14.34
#